data_1c73cef89f166f4c751bd4d2d6ff547c
#
_entry.id   1c73cef89f166f4c751bd4d2d6ff547c
#
_cell.length_a   1.000
_cell.length_b   1.000
_cell.length_c   1.000
_cell.angle_alpha   90.00
_cell.angle_beta   90.00
_cell.angle_gamma   90.00
#
_symmetry.space_group_name_H-M   'P 1'
#
loop_
_entity.id
_entity.type
_entity.pdbx_description
1 polymer ?
#
loop_
_entity_poly.entity_id
_entity_poly.type
_entity_poly.pdbx_seq_one_letter_code
_entity_poly.pdbx_strand_id
1 'polypeptide(L)'
;MDNIRSLHKAAEDGDLGTALRLLKADPYLVGSREAYRITPLHRAAMAGHAAVAEALLARSAAVDAKDYGGGTALHSAAAHGRPDVAAVLLERGADPDAMDEEGHTPLHLAARGGHEAAAAVLLDKGADPNARGEFIGTPLHEAAEHGHLGMVRLLLARGGLANARSGGSHEPFTPWHAARKAGHAAIADLLRGHGGPDRAAQAITIHRAAEFGYLGRLQVLLKDDPALVAARDYLYRRTPLHFAADKGHRQAAELLLAAGADGMARDKNGDTPLDRAAAMGHIELADLLRGRRTA
;
A
#
# COMPACT_ATOMS: atom_id res chain seq x y z
N MET A 1 -32.50 -25.52 -13.16
CA MET A 1 -31.90 -24.19 -13.20
C MET A 1 -32.63 -23.19 -12.33
N ASP A 2 -33.93 -23.27 -12.15
CA ASP A 2 -34.68 -22.28 -11.33
C ASP A 2 -34.32 -22.27 -9.85
N ASN A 3 -34.08 -23.42 -9.23
CA ASN A 3 -33.74 -23.50 -7.81
C ASN A 3 -32.35 -22.90 -7.48
N ILE A 4 -31.38 -23.00 -8.40
CA ILE A 4 -30.07 -22.35 -8.24
C ILE A 4 -30.25 -20.83 -8.18
N ARG A 5 -30.88 -20.25 -9.19
CA ARG A 5 -31.19 -18.80 -9.20
C ARG A 5 -31.99 -18.36 -7.97
N SER A 6 -32.98 -19.18 -7.59
CA SER A 6 -33.83 -18.86 -6.43
C SER A 6 -33.04 -18.83 -5.14
N LEU A 7 -32.06 -19.74 -4.95
CA LEU A 7 -31.20 -19.73 -3.75
C LEU A 7 -30.23 -18.53 -3.77
N HIS A 8 -29.59 -18.24 -4.90
CA HIS A 8 -28.72 -17.07 -5.00
C HIS A 8 -29.50 -15.78 -4.76
N LYS A 9 -30.72 -15.68 -5.33
CA LYS A 9 -31.59 -14.53 -5.08
C LYS A 9 -32.03 -14.42 -3.61
N ALA A 10 -32.42 -15.53 -3.00
CA ALA A 10 -32.77 -15.55 -1.56
C ALA A 10 -31.55 -15.15 -0.70
N ALA A 11 -30.33 -15.53 -1.09
CA ALA A 11 -29.11 -15.14 -0.39
C ALA A 11 -28.80 -13.63 -0.57
N GLU A 12 -29.05 -13.10 -1.74
CA GLU A 12 -28.90 -11.67 -2.03
C GLU A 12 -29.95 -10.80 -1.32
N ASP A 13 -31.21 -11.29 -1.25
CA ASP A 13 -32.32 -10.56 -0.63
C ASP A 13 -32.42 -10.74 0.90
N GLY A 14 -31.62 -11.67 1.48
CA GLY A 14 -31.69 -11.98 2.90
C GLY A 14 -32.89 -12.86 3.29
N ASP A 15 -33.56 -13.49 2.30
CA ASP A 15 -34.71 -14.36 2.57
C ASP A 15 -34.28 -15.70 3.14
N LEU A 16 -34.05 -15.70 4.44
CA LEU A 16 -33.65 -16.90 5.19
C LEU A 16 -34.71 -18.04 5.07
N GLY A 17 -36.00 -17.70 5.04
CA GLY A 17 -37.07 -18.68 4.91
C GLY A 17 -37.01 -19.44 3.59
N THR A 18 -36.90 -18.74 2.50
CA THR A 18 -36.77 -19.34 1.16
C THR A 18 -35.44 -20.09 1.03
N ALA A 19 -34.32 -19.55 1.55
CA ALA A 19 -33.03 -20.23 1.52
C ALA A 19 -33.09 -21.58 2.26
N LEU A 20 -33.65 -21.60 3.48
CA LEU A 20 -33.80 -22.83 4.29
C LEU A 20 -34.71 -23.87 3.61
N ARG A 21 -35.80 -23.42 3.02
CA ARG A 21 -36.76 -24.30 2.29
C ARG A 21 -36.10 -24.96 1.09
N LEU A 22 -35.37 -24.19 0.28
CA LEU A 22 -34.65 -24.68 -0.90
C LEU A 22 -33.57 -25.67 -0.50
N LEU A 23 -32.75 -25.35 0.52
CA LEU A 23 -31.69 -26.23 1.01
C LEU A 23 -32.19 -27.49 1.70
N LYS A 24 -33.43 -27.47 2.25
CA LYS A 24 -34.08 -28.67 2.76
C LYS A 24 -34.54 -29.58 1.61
N ALA A 25 -35.04 -29.00 0.52
CA ALA A 25 -35.49 -29.74 -0.64
C ALA A 25 -34.32 -30.35 -1.46
N ASP A 26 -33.22 -29.59 -1.58
CA ASP A 26 -32.01 -30.01 -2.27
C ASP A 26 -30.75 -29.45 -1.59
N PRO A 27 -30.11 -30.26 -0.72
CA PRO A 27 -28.91 -29.84 0.00
C PRO A 27 -27.72 -29.49 -0.90
N TYR A 28 -27.64 -30.03 -2.13
CA TYR A 28 -26.52 -29.77 -3.04
C TYR A 28 -26.52 -28.32 -3.59
N LEU A 29 -27.64 -27.62 -3.51
CA LEU A 29 -27.73 -26.20 -3.89
C LEU A 29 -26.78 -25.33 -3.10
N VAL A 30 -26.36 -25.72 -1.88
CA VAL A 30 -25.44 -24.94 -1.05
C VAL A 30 -24.14 -24.59 -1.74
N GLY A 31 -23.61 -25.49 -2.58
CA GLY A 31 -22.37 -25.31 -3.36
C GLY A 31 -22.61 -24.86 -4.81
N SER A 32 -23.86 -24.50 -5.16
CA SER A 32 -24.20 -24.08 -6.53
C SER A 32 -23.42 -22.82 -6.94
N ARG A 33 -23.15 -22.66 -8.22
CA ARG A 33 -22.38 -21.54 -8.77
C ARG A 33 -23.14 -20.89 -9.90
N GLU A 34 -23.20 -19.58 -9.88
CA GLU A 34 -23.64 -18.74 -11.00
C GLU A 34 -22.45 -18.30 -11.88
N ALA A 35 -22.72 -17.35 -12.77
CA ALA A 35 -21.68 -16.68 -13.56
C ALA A 35 -20.54 -16.17 -12.63
N TYR A 36 -19.31 -16.17 -13.14
CA TYR A 36 -18.11 -15.82 -12.37
C TYR A 36 -17.84 -16.70 -11.15
N ARG A 37 -18.42 -17.94 -11.12
CA ARG A 37 -18.27 -18.90 -10.01
C ARG A 37 -18.80 -18.42 -8.67
N ILE A 38 -19.66 -17.39 -8.66
CA ILE A 38 -20.29 -16.85 -7.46
C ILE A 38 -21.15 -17.92 -6.79
N THR A 39 -21.01 -18.10 -5.49
CA THR A 39 -21.83 -19.02 -4.67
C THR A 39 -22.91 -18.24 -3.90
N PRO A 40 -23.96 -18.92 -3.35
CA PRO A 40 -24.93 -18.27 -2.47
C PRO A 40 -24.26 -17.57 -1.29
N LEU A 41 -23.15 -18.12 -0.77
CA LEU A 41 -22.39 -17.51 0.33
C LEU A 41 -21.75 -16.17 -0.08
N HIS A 42 -21.21 -16.06 -1.29
CA HIS A 42 -20.75 -14.78 -1.82
C HIS A 42 -21.87 -13.75 -1.92
N ARG A 43 -23.08 -14.16 -2.39
CA ARG A 43 -24.23 -13.26 -2.50
C ARG A 43 -24.66 -12.74 -1.12
N ALA A 44 -24.79 -13.64 -0.13
CA ALA A 44 -25.12 -13.25 1.22
C ALA A 44 -24.06 -12.31 1.83
N ALA A 45 -22.76 -12.55 1.51
CA ALA A 45 -21.66 -11.73 1.98
C ALA A 45 -21.65 -10.33 1.36
N MET A 46 -21.85 -10.21 0.07
CA MET A 46 -21.96 -8.90 -0.61
C MET A 46 -23.13 -8.09 -0.06
N ALA A 47 -24.29 -8.73 0.12
CA ALA A 47 -25.50 -8.07 0.58
C ALA A 47 -25.49 -7.75 2.09
N GLY A 48 -24.73 -8.49 2.90
CA GLY A 48 -24.64 -8.26 4.35
C GLY A 48 -25.60 -9.12 5.18
N HIS A 49 -26.07 -10.23 4.66
CA HIS A 49 -27.07 -11.08 5.31
C HIS A 49 -26.43 -12.17 6.16
N ALA A 50 -26.00 -11.83 7.37
CA ALA A 50 -25.29 -12.72 8.29
C ALA A 50 -26.09 -13.99 8.63
N ALA A 51 -27.41 -13.88 8.85
CA ALA A 51 -28.26 -15.05 9.17
C ALA A 51 -28.32 -16.06 8.00
N VAL A 52 -28.34 -15.58 6.74
CA VAL A 52 -28.30 -16.45 5.56
C VAL A 52 -26.92 -17.08 5.40
N ALA A 53 -25.85 -16.30 5.58
CA ALA A 53 -24.48 -16.80 5.54
C ALA A 53 -24.28 -17.92 6.60
N GLU A 54 -24.76 -17.70 7.81
CA GLU A 54 -24.72 -18.71 8.88
C GLU A 54 -25.50 -19.98 8.53
N ALA A 55 -26.70 -19.84 7.97
CA ALA A 55 -27.52 -20.97 7.54
C ALA A 55 -26.87 -21.78 6.40
N LEU A 56 -26.17 -21.14 5.46
CA LEU A 56 -25.40 -21.77 4.40
C LEU A 56 -24.19 -22.53 4.98
N LEU A 57 -23.42 -21.89 5.85
CA LEU A 57 -22.26 -22.50 6.51
C LEU A 57 -22.63 -23.68 7.40
N ALA A 58 -23.76 -23.61 8.14
CA ALA A 58 -24.30 -24.71 8.91
C ALA A 58 -24.69 -25.94 8.05
N ARG A 59 -24.80 -25.75 6.72
CA ARG A 59 -25.05 -26.80 5.72
C ARG A 59 -23.84 -27.10 4.86
N SER A 60 -22.67 -26.89 5.39
CA SER A 60 -21.38 -27.21 4.75
C SER A 60 -21.10 -26.42 3.46
N ALA A 61 -21.59 -25.18 3.35
CA ALA A 61 -21.05 -24.27 2.34
C ALA A 61 -19.54 -24.17 2.53
N ALA A 62 -18.76 -24.28 1.44
CA ALA A 62 -17.33 -24.12 1.50
C ALA A 62 -16.99 -22.64 1.81
N VAL A 63 -16.47 -22.38 3.01
CA VAL A 63 -16.22 -21.02 3.53
C VAL A 63 -15.24 -20.24 2.66
N ASP A 64 -14.18 -20.92 2.16
CA ASP A 64 -13.14 -20.35 1.29
C ASP A 64 -13.34 -20.71 -0.19
N ALA A 65 -14.60 -20.96 -0.62
CA ALA A 65 -14.90 -21.13 -2.03
C ALA A 65 -14.45 -19.87 -2.79
N LYS A 66 -13.67 -20.06 -3.87
CA LYS A 66 -13.18 -18.98 -4.69
C LYS A 66 -14.10 -18.72 -5.88
N ASP A 67 -14.37 -17.45 -6.16
CA ASP A 67 -14.99 -16.99 -7.40
C ASP A 67 -14.01 -17.01 -8.58
N TYR A 68 -14.36 -16.37 -9.70
CA TYR A 68 -13.50 -16.35 -10.90
C TYR A 68 -12.23 -15.50 -10.70
N GLY A 69 -12.28 -14.47 -9.88
CA GLY A 69 -11.13 -13.63 -9.54
C GLY A 69 -10.33 -14.14 -8.33
N GLY A 70 -10.59 -15.36 -7.87
CA GLY A 70 -9.95 -15.92 -6.68
C GLY A 70 -10.47 -15.37 -5.35
N GLY A 71 -11.45 -14.47 -5.38
CA GLY A 71 -12.06 -13.88 -4.20
C GLY A 71 -12.92 -14.88 -3.43
N THR A 72 -12.91 -14.80 -2.10
CA THR A 72 -13.78 -15.59 -1.20
C THR A 72 -14.97 -14.75 -0.75
N ALA A 73 -15.93 -15.38 -0.07
CA ALA A 73 -17.03 -14.66 0.57
C ALA A 73 -16.54 -13.61 1.57
N LEU A 74 -15.37 -13.82 2.21
CA LEU A 74 -14.77 -12.86 3.12
C LEU A 74 -14.23 -11.62 2.37
N HIS A 75 -13.68 -11.78 1.18
CA HIS A 75 -13.34 -10.66 0.29
C HIS A 75 -14.60 -9.85 -0.05
N SER A 76 -15.69 -10.54 -0.40
CA SER A 76 -16.96 -9.89 -0.72
C SER A 76 -17.52 -9.10 0.48
N ALA A 77 -17.51 -9.67 1.69
CA ALA A 77 -17.94 -8.98 2.90
C ALA A 77 -17.07 -7.75 3.21
N ALA A 78 -15.76 -7.87 3.07
CA ALA A 78 -14.81 -6.81 3.31
C ALA A 78 -14.97 -5.65 2.30
N ALA A 79 -15.07 -5.96 1.01
CA ALA A 79 -15.23 -4.98 -0.06
C ALA A 79 -16.54 -4.18 0.04
N HIS A 80 -17.58 -4.77 0.65
CA HIS A 80 -18.90 -4.12 0.82
C HIS A 80 -19.15 -3.61 2.25
N GLY A 81 -18.13 -3.67 3.12
CA GLY A 81 -18.25 -3.17 4.49
C GLY A 81 -19.30 -3.90 5.33
N ARG A 82 -19.29 -5.24 5.33
CA ARG A 82 -20.22 -6.10 6.05
C ARG A 82 -19.58 -6.77 7.26
N PRO A 83 -19.40 -6.04 8.39
CA PRO A 83 -18.65 -6.55 9.53
C PRO A 83 -19.32 -7.78 10.17
N ASP A 84 -20.65 -7.81 10.22
CA ASP A 84 -21.39 -8.94 10.82
C ASP A 84 -21.17 -10.24 10.04
N VAL A 85 -21.18 -10.17 8.71
CA VAL A 85 -20.90 -11.33 7.85
C VAL A 85 -19.43 -11.71 7.93
N ALA A 86 -18.51 -10.74 7.95
CA ALA A 86 -17.09 -11.03 8.12
C ALA A 86 -16.83 -11.77 9.44
N ALA A 87 -17.48 -11.36 10.55
CA ALA A 87 -17.39 -12.06 11.82
C ALA A 87 -17.88 -13.52 11.73
N VAL A 88 -19.05 -13.75 11.13
CA VAL A 88 -19.60 -15.11 10.93
C VAL A 88 -18.66 -15.98 10.11
N LEU A 89 -18.12 -15.47 9.00
CA LEU A 89 -17.19 -16.20 8.13
C LEU A 89 -15.90 -16.58 8.88
N LEU A 90 -15.31 -15.65 9.61
CA LEU A 90 -14.08 -15.87 10.39
C LEU A 90 -14.31 -16.86 11.55
N GLU A 91 -15.46 -16.80 12.23
CA GLU A 91 -15.86 -17.79 13.26
C GLU A 91 -16.07 -19.19 12.70
N ARG A 92 -16.36 -19.31 11.41
CA ARG A 92 -16.50 -20.59 10.71
C ARG A 92 -15.21 -21.00 9.96
N GLY A 93 -14.07 -20.36 10.28
CA GLY A 93 -12.73 -20.75 9.84
C GLY A 93 -12.33 -20.21 8.48
N ALA A 94 -12.94 -19.11 8.02
CA ALA A 94 -12.42 -18.39 6.84
C ALA A 94 -11.00 -17.92 7.10
N ASP A 95 -10.12 -18.04 6.09
CA ASP A 95 -8.77 -17.52 6.16
C ASP A 95 -8.78 -15.97 6.04
N PRO A 96 -8.38 -15.24 7.10
CA PRO A 96 -8.38 -13.78 7.09
C PRO A 96 -7.39 -13.17 6.10
N ASP A 97 -6.34 -13.94 5.72
CA ASP A 97 -5.27 -13.51 4.80
C ASP A 97 -5.33 -14.22 3.45
N ALA A 98 -6.46 -14.86 3.12
CA ALA A 98 -6.69 -15.42 1.79
C ALA A 98 -6.41 -14.36 0.71
N MET A 99 -5.70 -14.75 -0.36
CA MET A 99 -5.39 -13.85 -1.47
C MET A 99 -6.27 -14.19 -2.69
N ASP A 100 -6.78 -13.14 -3.34
CA ASP A 100 -7.38 -13.21 -4.67
C ASP A 100 -6.29 -13.32 -5.77
N GLU A 101 -6.69 -13.37 -7.05
CA GLU A 101 -5.74 -13.48 -8.17
C GLU A 101 -4.89 -12.22 -8.38
N GLU A 102 -5.33 -11.06 -7.87
CA GLU A 102 -4.57 -9.81 -7.90
C GLU A 102 -3.64 -9.68 -6.68
N GLY A 103 -3.73 -10.60 -5.72
CA GLY A 103 -2.95 -10.60 -4.48
C GLY A 103 -3.55 -9.75 -3.37
N HIS A 104 -4.82 -9.32 -3.48
CA HIS A 104 -5.50 -8.62 -2.41
C HIS A 104 -5.97 -9.60 -1.34
N THR A 105 -5.82 -9.22 -0.07
CA THR A 105 -6.52 -9.87 1.04
C THR A 105 -7.84 -9.14 1.33
N PRO A 106 -8.77 -9.73 2.10
CA PRO A 106 -9.97 -9.03 2.54
C PRO A 106 -9.69 -7.67 3.18
N LEU A 107 -8.59 -7.55 3.93
CA LEU A 107 -8.19 -6.29 4.57
C LEU A 107 -7.77 -5.22 3.56
N HIS A 108 -7.16 -5.58 2.43
CA HIS A 108 -6.89 -4.63 1.33
C HIS A 108 -8.19 -4.05 0.78
N LEU A 109 -9.20 -4.89 0.54
CA LEU A 109 -10.48 -4.44 0.00
C LEU A 109 -11.27 -3.59 1.00
N ALA A 110 -11.26 -3.95 2.28
CA ALA A 110 -11.84 -3.11 3.33
C ALA A 110 -11.13 -1.75 3.43
N ALA A 111 -9.80 -1.73 3.30
CA ALA A 111 -8.99 -0.52 3.35
C ALA A 111 -9.24 0.39 2.14
N ARG A 112 -9.35 -0.19 0.93
CA ARG A 112 -9.72 0.52 -0.31
C ARG A 112 -11.10 1.17 -0.21
N GLY A 113 -12.07 0.47 0.38
CA GLY A 113 -13.44 0.95 0.56
C GLY A 113 -13.63 1.88 1.77
N GLY A 114 -12.63 2.04 2.65
CA GLY A 114 -12.76 2.79 3.89
C GLY A 114 -13.68 2.15 4.94
N HIS A 115 -13.88 0.84 4.88
CA HIS A 115 -14.80 0.09 5.72
C HIS A 115 -14.19 -0.25 7.08
N GLU A 116 -14.05 0.75 7.95
CA GLU A 116 -13.36 0.65 9.25
C GLU A 116 -13.92 -0.48 10.15
N ALA A 117 -15.23 -0.64 10.21
CA ALA A 117 -15.86 -1.67 11.04
C ALA A 117 -15.49 -3.10 10.55
N ALA A 118 -15.51 -3.33 9.23
CA ALA A 118 -15.12 -4.62 8.66
C ALA A 118 -13.62 -4.88 8.85
N ALA A 119 -12.78 -3.86 8.66
CA ALA A 119 -11.34 -3.94 8.89
C ALA A 119 -11.03 -4.24 10.37
N ALA A 120 -11.74 -3.62 11.31
CA ALA A 120 -11.56 -3.91 12.74
C ALA A 120 -11.83 -5.38 13.05
N VAL A 121 -12.93 -5.94 12.52
CA VAL A 121 -13.26 -7.37 12.70
C VAL A 121 -12.17 -8.26 12.11
N LEU A 122 -11.68 -7.96 10.89
CA LEU A 122 -10.59 -8.71 10.26
C LEU A 122 -9.33 -8.71 11.13
N LEU A 123 -8.90 -7.52 11.59
CA LEU A 123 -7.72 -7.36 12.44
C LEU A 123 -7.85 -8.02 13.80
N ASP A 124 -9.05 -7.95 14.44
CA ASP A 124 -9.34 -8.62 15.71
C ASP A 124 -9.33 -10.16 15.60
N LYS A 125 -9.55 -10.68 14.38
CA LYS A 125 -9.51 -12.11 14.06
C LYS A 125 -8.19 -12.54 13.42
N GLY A 126 -7.15 -11.69 13.46
CA GLY A 126 -5.76 -12.05 13.14
C GLY A 126 -5.32 -11.76 11.71
N ALA A 127 -6.06 -10.97 10.92
CA ALA A 127 -5.58 -10.51 9.62
C ALA A 127 -4.28 -9.71 9.77
N ASP A 128 -3.30 -9.96 8.89
CA ASP A 128 -2.02 -9.23 8.88
C ASP A 128 -2.21 -7.80 8.34
N PRO A 129 -2.02 -6.75 9.17
CA PRO A 129 -2.12 -5.36 8.72
C PRO A 129 -1.05 -4.97 7.69
N ASN A 130 -0.02 -5.81 7.52
CA ASN A 130 1.09 -5.61 6.61
C ASN A 130 1.12 -6.64 5.45
N ALA A 131 0.04 -7.39 5.25
CA ALA A 131 -0.09 -8.32 4.14
C ALA A 131 0.24 -7.62 2.80
N ARG A 132 0.91 -8.34 1.89
CA ARG A 132 1.41 -7.78 0.62
C ARG A 132 1.20 -8.79 -0.52
N GLY A 133 0.62 -8.33 -1.60
CA GLY A 133 0.66 -9.06 -2.87
C GLY A 133 1.97 -8.80 -3.64
N GLU A 134 2.16 -9.53 -4.73
CA GLU A 134 3.38 -9.43 -5.54
C GLU A 134 3.60 -8.02 -6.12
N PHE A 135 2.52 -7.37 -6.58
CA PHE A 135 2.56 -6.06 -7.24
C PHE A 135 1.80 -4.97 -6.48
N ILE A 136 1.12 -5.30 -5.39
CA ILE A 136 0.35 -4.38 -4.58
C ILE A 136 1.08 -4.01 -3.28
N GLY A 137 0.71 -2.87 -2.72
CA GLY A 137 1.23 -2.43 -1.43
C GLY A 137 0.62 -3.20 -0.27
N THR A 138 0.57 -2.58 0.89
CA THR A 138 -0.16 -3.06 2.07
C THR A 138 -1.56 -2.43 2.13
N PRO A 139 -2.48 -2.90 2.99
CA PRO A 139 -3.77 -2.24 3.22
C PRO A 139 -3.62 -0.74 3.53
N LEU A 140 -2.51 -0.35 4.15
CA LEU A 140 -2.23 1.06 4.44
C LEU A 140 -1.96 1.89 3.17
N HIS A 141 -1.40 1.30 2.10
CA HIS A 141 -1.29 1.96 0.79
C HIS A 141 -2.67 2.22 0.19
N GLU A 142 -3.55 1.22 0.23
CA GLU A 142 -4.92 1.34 -0.27
C GLU A 142 -5.70 2.45 0.48
N ALA A 143 -5.68 2.44 1.81
CA ALA A 143 -6.33 3.46 2.61
C ALA A 143 -5.77 4.86 2.33
N ALA A 144 -4.47 4.97 2.14
CA ALA A 144 -3.78 6.24 1.88
C ALA A 144 -4.07 6.79 0.47
N GLU A 145 -4.12 5.92 -0.54
CA GLU A 145 -4.43 6.29 -1.92
C GLU A 145 -5.89 6.75 -2.08
N HIS A 146 -6.82 6.08 -1.36
CA HIS A 146 -8.25 6.38 -1.46
C HIS A 146 -8.75 7.44 -0.45
N GLY A 147 -7.86 7.99 0.38
CA GLY A 147 -8.19 9.13 1.24
C GLY A 147 -8.93 8.79 2.54
N HIS A 148 -8.87 7.54 2.99
CA HIS A 148 -9.60 7.06 4.16
C HIS A 148 -8.81 7.30 5.46
N LEU A 149 -8.85 8.53 5.99
CA LEU A 149 -8.09 8.95 7.18
C LEU A 149 -8.36 8.09 8.42
N GLY A 150 -9.63 7.73 8.69
CA GLY A 150 -10.01 6.87 9.82
C GLY A 150 -9.41 5.47 9.67
N MET A 151 -9.47 4.90 8.47
CA MET A 151 -8.84 3.62 8.15
C MET A 151 -7.31 3.66 8.33
N VAL A 152 -6.66 4.74 7.89
CA VAL A 152 -5.20 4.93 8.11
C VAL A 152 -4.88 4.92 9.61
N ARG A 153 -5.66 5.63 10.43
CA ARG A 153 -5.49 5.63 11.89
C ARG A 153 -5.69 4.23 12.49
N LEU A 154 -6.73 3.52 12.07
CA LEU A 154 -7.01 2.16 12.51
C LEU A 154 -5.85 1.22 12.20
N LEU A 155 -5.37 1.21 10.94
CA LEU A 155 -4.29 0.34 10.53
C LEU A 155 -2.98 0.65 11.27
N LEU A 156 -2.63 1.93 11.46
CA LEU A 156 -1.46 2.32 12.25
C LEU A 156 -1.58 1.87 13.72
N ALA A 157 -2.75 2.00 14.33
CA ALA A 157 -3.01 1.57 15.70
C ALA A 157 -2.92 0.03 15.86
N ARG A 158 -3.10 -0.72 14.77
CA ARG A 158 -3.02 -2.19 14.73
C ARG A 158 -1.69 -2.71 14.15
N GLY A 159 -0.64 -1.89 14.10
CA GLY A 159 0.71 -2.29 13.71
C GLY A 159 1.01 -2.16 12.21
N GLY A 160 0.18 -1.47 11.46
CA GLY A 160 0.46 -1.12 10.07
C GLY A 160 1.73 -0.27 9.93
N LEU A 161 2.63 -0.68 9.05
CA LEU A 161 3.92 -0.03 8.84
C LEU A 161 3.78 1.19 7.93
N ALA A 162 3.91 2.41 8.50
CA ALA A 162 3.82 3.67 7.76
C ALA A 162 4.85 3.82 6.65
N ASN A 163 5.96 3.09 6.73
CA ASN A 163 7.07 3.08 5.78
C ASN A 163 7.14 1.78 4.96
N ALA A 164 6.10 0.96 4.96
CA ALA A 164 6.03 -0.23 4.11
C ALA A 164 6.24 0.15 2.65
N ARG A 165 6.97 -0.68 1.89
CA ARG A 165 7.22 -0.46 0.46
C ARG A 165 6.30 -1.32 -0.37
N SER A 166 5.71 -0.79 -1.44
CA SER A 166 4.98 -1.63 -2.41
C SER A 166 5.95 -2.49 -3.23
N GLY A 167 5.49 -3.66 -3.69
CA GLY A 167 6.27 -4.52 -4.59
C GLY A 167 6.37 -3.93 -6.01
N GLY A 168 7.38 -4.34 -6.76
CA GLY A 168 7.44 -4.17 -8.23
C GLY A 168 7.96 -2.84 -8.78
N SER A 169 8.17 -1.78 -8.01
CA SER A 169 8.75 -0.54 -8.52
C SER A 169 10.23 -0.39 -8.16
N HIS A 170 11.04 0.13 -9.10
CA HIS A 170 12.44 0.49 -8.85
C HIS A 170 12.59 1.62 -7.83
N GLU A 171 11.51 2.36 -7.55
CA GLU A 171 11.43 3.38 -6.51
C GLU A 171 10.58 2.88 -5.34
N PRO A 172 11.03 3.09 -4.08
CA PRO A 172 10.25 2.71 -2.92
C PRO A 172 8.99 3.57 -2.84
N PHE A 173 7.86 2.98 -3.20
CA PHE A 173 6.56 3.62 -3.08
C PHE A 173 5.95 3.23 -1.73
N THR A 174 5.74 4.21 -0.85
CA THR A 174 5.20 4.02 0.51
C THR A 174 3.77 4.56 0.60
N PRO A 175 3.00 4.24 1.66
CA PRO A 175 1.68 4.83 1.88
C PRO A 175 1.68 6.37 1.84
N TRP A 176 2.76 7.01 2.29
CA TRP A 176 2.92 8.46 2.18
C TRP A 176 2.96 8.94 0.71
N HIS A 177 3.67 8.21 -0.15
CA HIS A 177 3.72 8.53 -1.59
C HIS A 177 2.33 8.34 -2.23
N ALA A 178 1.59 7.29 -1.84
CA ALA A 178 0.21 7.06 -2.27
C ALA A 178 -0.69 8.25 -1.91
N ALA A 179 -0.68 8.67 -0.64
CA ALA A 179 -1.44 9.83 -0.16
C ALA A 179 -1.07 11.11 -0.90
N ARG A 180 0.23 11.38 -1.08
CA ARG A 180 0.72 12.57 -1.79
C ARG A 180 0.30 12.61 -3.26
N LYS A 181 0.44 11.48 -3.96
CA LYS A 181 0.05 11.33 -5.37
C LYS A 181 -1.45 11.56 -5.55
N ALA A 182 -2.25 11.06 -4.61
CA ALA A 182 -3.70 11.21 -4.63
C ALA A 182 -4.21 12.56 -4.06
N GLY A 183 -3.32 13.41 -3.51
CA GLY A 183 -3.69 14.74 -2.99
C GLY A 183 -4.21 14.75 -1.54
N HIS A 184 -4.07 13.66 -0.80
CA HIS A 184 -4.57 13.51 0.58
C HIS A 184 -3.56 14.06 1.61
N ALA A 185 -3.47 15.40 1.72
CA ALA A 185 -2.49 16.09 2.56
C ALA A 185 -2.54 15.67 4.04
N ALA A 186 -3.74 15.60 4.63
CA ALA A 186 -3.91 15.22 6.03
C ALA A 186 -3.38 13.81 6.34
N ILE A 187 -3.55 12.86 5.40
CA ILE A 187 -3.02 11.50 5.52
C ILE A 187 -1.49 11.51 5.38
N ALA A 188 -0.97 12.27 4.42
CA ALA A 188 0.47 12.40 4.25
C ALA A 188 1.14 12.98 5.50
N ASP A 189 0.53 13.99 6.14
CA ASP A 189 1.04 14.59 7.39
C ASP A 189 0.97 13.60 8.56
N LEU A 190 -0.12 12.83 8.68
CA LEU A 190 -0.25 11.78 9.69
C LEU A 190 0.84 10.70 9.51
N LEU A 191 1.01 10.20 8.29
CA LEU A 191 2.01 9.17 7.98
C LEU A 191 3.44 9.67 8.23
N ARG A 192 3.74 10.95 7.96
CA ARG A 192 5.02 11.57 8.29
C ARG A 192 5.31 11.52 9.79
N GLY A 193 4.31 11.76 10.63
CA GLY A 193 4.42 11.67 12.09
C GLY A 193 4.69 10.25 12.60
N HIS A 194 4.34 9.21 11.83
CA HIS A 194 4.52 7.79 12.17
C HIS A 194 5.74 7.13 11.49
N GLY A 195 6.72 7.92 11.04
CA GLY A 195 7.95 7.40 10.45
C GLY A 195 7.90 7.16 8.94
N GLY A 196 6.82 7.53 8.27
CA GLY A 196 6.81 7.68 6.82
C GLY A 196 7.40 9.03 6.46
N PRO A 197 7.89 9.33 5.30
CA PRO A 197 8.56 8.54 4.31
C PRO A 197 9.90 8.01 4.86
N ASP A 198 10.25 6.81 4.47
CA ASP A 198 11.57 6.26 4.78
C ASP A 198 12.63 7.27 4.30
N ARG A 199 13.48 7.77 5.25
CA ARG A 199 14.60 8.66 4.91
C ARG A 199 15.44 8.10 3.77
N ALA A 200 15.57 6.77 3.69
CA ALA A 200 16.28 6.11 2.60
C ALA A 200 15.57 6.28 1.24
N ALA A 201 14.23 6.25 1.20
CA ALA A 201 13.46 6.47 -0.02
C ALA A 201 13.52 7.93 -0.50
N GLN A 202 13.46 8.88 0.44
CA GLN A 202 13.67 10.30 0.13
C GLN A 202 15.12 10.58 -0.29
N ALA A 203 16.08 9.90 0.35
CA ALA A 203 17.48 9.97 -0.03
C ALA A 203 17.70 9.52 -1.49
N ILE A 204 17.10 8.38 -1.90
CA ILE A 204 17.16 7.92 -3.30
C ILE A 204 16.53 8.96 -4.24
N THR A 205 15.40 9.54 -3.86
CA THR A 205 14.73 10.55 -4.69
C THR A 205 15.56 11.83 -4.82
N ILE A 206 16.21 12.31 -3.75
CA ILE A 206 17.08 13.50 -3.82
C ILE A 206 18.36 13.21 -4.60
N HIS A 207 18.95 12.01 -4.49
CA HIS A 207 20.08 11.60 -5.30
C HIS A 207 19.74 11.61 -6.79
N ARG A 208 18.59 11.05 -7.19
CA ARG A 208 18.13 11.09 -8.58
C ARG A 208 17.82 12.50 -9.06
N ALA A 209 17.18 13.32 -8.22
CA ALA A 209 16.93 14.71 -8.57
C ALA A 209 18.24 15.47 -8.81
N ALA A 210 19.29 15.18 -8.04
CA ALA A 210 20.62 15.72 -8.22
C ALA A 210 21.32 15.15 -9.47
N GLU A 211 21.18 13.84 -9.71
CA GLU A 211 21.75 13.15 -10.87
C GLU A 211 21.21 13.67 -12.21
N PHE A 212 19.92 14.04 -12.25
CA PHE A 212 19.27 14.56 -13.46
C PHE A 212 19.15 16.09 -13.50
N GLY A 213 19.66 16.80 -12.49
CA GLY A 213 19.62 18.25 -12.43
C GLY A 213 18.21 18.84 -12.28
N TYR A 214 17.27 18.11 -11.66
CA TYR A 214 15.87 18.55 -11.48
C TYR A 214 15.75 19.57 -10.36
N LEU A 215 16.08 20.85 -10.64
CA LEU A 215 16.15 21.93 -9.65
C LEU A 215 14.86 22.11 -8.85
N GLY A 216 13.69 22.15 -9.52
CA GLY A 216 12.41 22.30 -8.86
C GLY A 216 12.12 21.15 -7.88
N ARG A 217 12.53 19.91 -8.24
CA ARG A 217 12.37 18.76 -7.36
C ARG A 217 13.30 18.82 -6.15
N LEU A 218 14.56 19.22 -6.35
CA LEU A 218 15.53 19.44 -5.29
C LEU A 218 15.01 20.48 -4.27
N GLN A 219 14.49 21.61 -4.78
CA GLN A 219 13.93 22.67 -3.92
C GLN A 219 12.78 22.16 -3.05
N VAL A 220 11.84 21.40 -3.64
CA VAL A 220 10.70 20.81 -2.89
C VAL A 220 11.20 19.84 -1.83
N LEU A 221 12.09 18.91 -2.19
CA LEU A 221 12.61 17.90 -1.27
C LEU A 221 13.37 18.53 -0.09
N LEU A 222 14.23 19.51 -0.35
CA LEU A 222 15.01 20.21 0.66
C LEU A 222 14.16 21.14 1.55
N LYS A 223 13.05 21.65 1.01
CA LYS A 223 12.07 22.41 1.80
C LYS A 223 11.29 21.50 2.75
N ASP A 224 10.89 20.32 2.27
CA ASP A 224 10.12 19.33 3.05
C ASP A 224 10.98 18.66 4.14
N ASP A 225 12.24 18.32 3.82
CA ASP A 225 13.22 17.76 4.77
C ASP A 225 14.64 18.26 4.44
N PRO A 226 15.12 19.33 5.11
CA PRO A 226 16.48 19.86 4.92
C PRO A 226 17.60 18.84 5.20
N ALA A 227 17.36 17.82 6.03
CA ALA A 227 18.37 16.82 6.35
C ALA A 227 18.73 15.92 5.14
N LEU A 228 17.90 15.90 4.11
CA LEU A 228 18.17 15.16 2.87
C LEU A 228 19.42 15.65 2.14
N VAL A 229 19.86 16.88 2.37
CA VAL A 229 21.09 17.42 1.77
C VAL A 229 22.33 16.56 2.10
N ALA A 230 22.35 15.94 3.28
CA ALA A 230 23.42 15.07 3.75
C ALA A 230 23.15 13.56 3.59
N ALA A 231 22.03 13.21 2.93
CA ALA A 231 21.65 11.82 2.73
C ALA A 231 22.72 11.06 1.94
N ARG A 232 22.94 9.77 2.29
CA ARG A 232 23.94 8.93 1.62
C ARG A 232 23.27 7.73 0.95
N ASP A 233 23.66 7.42 -0.31
CA ASP A 233 23.21 6.22 -0.98
C ASP A 233 23.77 4.95 -0.29
N TYR A 234 23.08 3.84 -0.52
CA TYR A 234 23.44 2.58 0.13
C TYR A 234 24.72 1.93 -0.43
N LEU A 235 24.96 2.06 -1.74
CA LEU A 235 26.03 1.32 -2.42
C LEU A 235 27.40 1.98 -2.21
N TYR A 236 27.49 3.28 -2.45
CA TYR A 236 28.76 4.00 -2.46
C TYR A 236 28.87 5.08 -1.38
N ARG A 237 27.86 5.24 -0.52
CA ARG A 237 27.77 6.29 0.51
C ARG A 237 27.92 7.72 -0.06
N ARG A 238 27.49 7.92 -1.30
CA ARG A 238 27.50 9.21 -2.00
C ARG A 238 26.38 10.11 -1.51
N THR A 239 26.66 11.40 -1.41
CA THR A 239 25.65 12.43 -1.15
C THR A 239 25.01 12.90 -2.45
N PRO A 240 23.86 13.63 -2.42
CA PRO A 240 23.29 14.24 -3.61
C PRO A 240 24.29 15.11 -4.38
N LEU A 241 25.19 15.79 -3.66
CA LEU A 241 26.23 16.62 -4.28
C LEU A 241 27.24 15.81 -5.11
N HIS A 242 27.55 14.55 -4.72
CA HIS A 242 28.38 13.66 -5.55
C HIS A 242 27.67 13.32 -6.89
N PHE A 243 26.36 13.08 -6.87
CA PHE A 243 25.58 12.78 -8.08
C PHE A 243 25.48 13.99 -9.01
N ALA A 244 25.25 15.19 -8.46
CA ALA A 244 25.29 16.43 -9.24
C ALA A 244 26.67 16.66 -9.86
N ALA A 245 27.74 16.34 -9.11
CA ALA A 245 29.13 16.47 -9.55
C ALA A 245 29.49 15.47 -10.65
N ASP A 246 29.06 14.22 -10.55
CA ASP A 246 29.24 13.18 -11.59
C ASP A 246 28.64 13.56 -12.95
N LYS A 247 27.54 14.30 -12.93
CA LYS A 247 26.78 14.69 -14.14
C LYS A 247 27.02 16.14 -14.61
N GLY A 248 27.84 16.89 -13.88
CA GLY A 248 28.14 18.27 -14.21
C GLY A 248 26.99 19.27 -14.02
N HIS A 249 26.00 18.92 -13.20
CA HIS A 249 24.84 19.77 -12.95
C HIS A 249 25.17 20.91 -11.98
N ARG A 250 25.81 21.96 -12.49
CA ARG A 250 26.27 23.12 -11.74
C ARG A 250 25.17 23.75 -10.89
N GLN A 251 24.01 24.05 -11.46
CA GLN A 251 22.92 24.69 -10.74
C GLN A 251 22.38 23.81 -9.60
N ALA A 252 22.32 22.50 -9.80
CA ALA A 252 21.93 21.55 -8.74
C ALA A 252 22.98 21.53 -7.61
N ALA A 253 24.27 21.57 -7.95
CA ALA A 253 25.33 21.63 -6.97
C ALA A 253 25.30 22.95 -6.18
N GLU A 254 25.09 24.08 -6.84
CA GLU A 254 24.94 25.41 -6.18
C GLU A 254 23.76 25.41 -5.21
N LEU A 255 22.61 24.83 -5.61
CA LEU A 255 21.42 24.71 -4.76
C LEU A 255 21.68 23.82 -3.54
N LEU A 256 22.33 22.67 -3.73
CA LEU A 256 22.69 21.75 -2.65
C LEU A 256 23.68 22.41 -1.67
N LEU A 257 24.69 23.11 -2.18
CA LEU A 257 25.66 23.84 -1.36
C LEU A 257 24.99 24.98 -0.57
N ALA A 258 24.06 25.72 -1.18
CA ALA A 258 23.27 26.75 -0.51
C ALA A 258 22.37 26.15 0.59
N ALA A 259 21.93 24.91 0.41
CA ALA A 259 21.18 24.17 1.42
C ALA A 259 22.05 23.50 2.52
N GLY A 260 23.37 23.72 2.50
CA GLY A 260 24.30 23.21 3.52
C GLY A 260 24.95 21.87 3.18
N ALA A 261 25.00 21.48 1.90
CA ALA A 261 25.75 20.27 1.53
C ALA A 261 27.23 20.39 1.88
N ASP A 262 27.79 19.32 2.48
CA ASP A 262 29.23 19.23 2.75
C ASP A 262 29.99 18.94 1.44
N GLY A 263 30.70 19.98 0.93
CA GLY A 263 31.53 19.87 -0.27
C GLY A 263 32.75 18.96 -0.11
N MET A 264 33.09 18.58 1.14
CA MET A 264 34.22 17.71 1.47
C MET A 264 33.78 16.29 1.87
N ALA A 265 32.48 16.00 1.82
CA ALA A 265 31.97 14.68 2.12
C ALA A 265 32.69 13.62 1.25
N ARG A 266 33.13 12.53 1.89
CA ARG A 266 33.79 11.43 1.18
C ARG A 266 32.83 10.27 0.94
N ASP A 267 32.87 9.71 -0.25
CA ASP A 267 32.16 8.49 -0.59
C ASP A 267 32.93 7.25 -0.09
N LYS A 268 32.45 6.04 -0.41
CA LYS A 268 33.09 4.77 0.00
C LYS A 268 34.52 4.60 -0.52
N ASN A 269 34.84 5.21 -1.67
CA ASN A 269 36.15 5.17 -2.28
C ASN A 269 37.11 6.25 -1.74
N GLY A 270 36.58 7.15 -0.90
CA GLY A 270 37.28 8.32 -0.40
C GLY A 270 37.18 9.56 -1.29
N ASP A 271 36.48 9.46 -2.41
CA ASP A 271 36.30 10.57 -3.36
C ASP A 271 35.36 11.64 -2.77
N THR A 272 35.69 12.91 -3.01
CA THR A 272 34.81 14.05 -2.73
C THR A 272 34.00 14.42 -3.98
N PRO A 273 32.93 15.24 -3.86
CA PRO A 273 32.24 15.79 -5.04
C PRO A 273 33.19 16.50 -6.01
N LEU A 274 34.24 17.17 -5.50
CA LEU A 274 35.27 17.79 -6.33
C LEU A 274 36.05 16.75 -7.15
N ASP A 275 36.49 15.67 -6.50
CA ASP A 275 37.22 14.58 -7.15
C ASP A 275 36.36 13.96 -8.27
N ARG A 276 35.06 13.79 -8.01
CA ARG A 276 34.10 13.27 -9.00
C ARG A 276 33.92 14.22 -10.20
N ALA A 277 33.69 15.51 -9.93
CA ALA A 277 33.59 16.52 -11.00
C ALA A 277 34.84 16.58 -11.86
N ALA A 278 36.01 16.54 -11.25
CA ALA A 278 37.30 16.56 -11.95
C ALA A 278 37.50 15.28 -12.78
N ALA A 279 37.22 14.10 -12.24
CA ALA A 279 37.34 12.82 -12.95
C ALA A 279 36.40 12.72 -14.16
N MET A 280 35.22 13.36 -14.12
CA MET A 280 34.24 13.40 -15.21
C MET A 280 34.48 14.57 -16.19
N GLY A 281 35.51 15.40 -15.97
CA GLY A 281 35.85 16.52 -16.84
C GLY A 281 34.94 17.76 -16.73
N HIS A 282 34.16 17.87 -15.64
CA HIS A 282 33.27 19.00 -15.38
C HIS A 282 34.03 20.17 -14.75
N ILE A 283 34.88 20.84 -15.55
CA ILE A 283 35.84 21.86 -15.11
C ILE A 283 35.18 23.00 -14.34
N GLU A 284 34.12 23.60 -14.89
CA GLU A 284 33.43 24.72 -14.25
C GLU A 284 32.85 24.35 -12.88
N LEU A 285 32.33 23.13 -12.74
CA LEU A 285 31.83 22.65 -11.48
C LEU A 285 32.94 22.31 -10.49
N ALA A 286 34.03 21.74 -10.98
CA ALA A 286 35.21 21.48 -10.16
C ALA A 286 35.79 22.79 -9.61
N ASP A 287 35.85 23.87 -10.39
CA ASP A 287 36.31 25.19 -9.96
C ASP A 287 35.36 25.82 -8.92
N LEU A 288 34.04 25.68 -9.10
CA LEU A 288 33.05 26.08 -8.12
C LEU A 288 33.30 25.39 -6.77
N LEU A 289 33.46 24.05 -6.79
CA LEU A 289 33.68 23.24 -5.59
C LEU A 289 35.03 23.53 -4.92
N ARG A 290 36.07 23.88 -5.72
CA ARG A 290 37.38 24.25 -5.21
C ARG A 290 37.35 25.62 -4.50
N GLY A 291 36.64 26.60 -5.07
CA GLY A 291 36.52 27.94 -4.51
C GLY A 291 35.83 28.01 -3.17
N ARG A 292 35.00 27.00 -2.83
CA ARG A 292 34.33 26.86 -1.53
C ARG A 292 35.17 26.13 -0.46
N ARG A 293 36.36 25.62 -0.81
CA ARG A 293 37.31 25.03 0.16
C ARG A 293 38.04 26.08 1.00
N THR A 294 38.04 27.34 0.57
CA THR A 294 38.87 28.42 1.13
C THR A 294 38.09 29.48 1.88
N ALA A 295 36.77 29.30 2.04
CA ALA A 295 35.89 30.17 2.79
C ALA A 295 35.30 29.43 4.02
#